data_b7709962f5e34b7b293be405e6081d1d
#
_entry.id   b7709962f5e34b7b293be405e6081d1d
#
_cell.length_a   1.000
_cell.length_b   1.000
_cell.length_c   1.000
_cell.angle_alpha   90.00
_cell.angle_beta   90.00
_cell.angle_gamma   90.00
#
_symmetry.space_group_name_H-M   'P 1'
#
loop_
_entity.id
_entity.type
_entity.pdbx_description
1 polymer ?
#
loop_
_entity_poly.entity_id
_entity_poly.type
_entity_poly.pdbx_seq_one_letter_code
_entity_poly.pdbx_strand_id
1 'polypeptide(L)'
;MFANMQDNSQAASPFINFENLYKQARSLQKQMFDLENNKAMRHPYQIGTKLGTKVMLPTLNKLFTVATKEYNDIHGTALNTTAEYNPFKLTSTVTQLALLPVKLNGDRVEIASALEVINWQAGGELMIESETPITFQGMDFNFGVNGVAKHFSLELFVNGAWREVSLLHYSENDPVIHTGNELGGMTATKLRITNKSGEEQKVYFKNFRLIRR
;
A
#
# COMPACT_ATOMS: atom_id res chain seq x y z
N MET A 1 -0.11 -20.36 -20.27
CA MET A 1 -0.84 -20.52 -19.01
C MET A 1 -2.15 -21.28 -19.23
N PHE A 2 -3.01 -20.86 -20.13
CA PHE A 2 -4.27 -21.56 -20.45
C PHE A 2 -4.10 -22.94 -21.14
N ALA A 3 -3.07 -23.13 -21.95
CA ALA A 3 -2.82 -24.43 -22.63
C ALA A 3 -2.61 -25.59 -21.63
N ASN A 4 -2.02 -25.34 -20.46
CA ASN A 4 -1.82 -26.36 -19.44
C ASN A 4 -3.08 -26.69 -18.63
N MET A 5 -4.16 -25.91 -18.76
CA MET A 5 -5.43 -26.21 -18.09
C MET A 5 -6.28 -27.22 -18.86
N GLN A 6 -6.09 -27.35 -20.17
CA GLN A 6 -6.87 -28.22 -21.03
C GLN A 6 -6.29 -29.62 -21.28
N ASP A 7 -4.99 -29.83 -21.02
CA ASP A 7 -4.28 -31.02 -21.48
C ASP A 7 -3.87 -32.01 -20.37
N ASN A 8 -4.57 -32.02 -19.26
CA ASN A 8 -4.19 -32.88 -18.13
C ASN A 8 -5.22 -33.99 -17.84
N SER A 9 -5.37 -34.94 -18.76
CA SER A 9 -6.07 -36.22 -18.49
C SER A 9 -5.31 -37.15 -17.52
N GLN A 10 -4.09 -36.79 -17.10
CA GLN A 10 -3.27 -37.60 -16.19
C GLN A 10 -2.72 -36.87 -14.96
N ALA A 11 -2.95 -35.57 -14.79
CA ALA A 11 -2.48 -34.86 -13.60
C ALA A 11 -3.54 -34.90 -12.50
N ALA A 12 -3.08 -35.15 -11.28
CA ALA A 12 -3.89 -35.05 -10.09
C ALA A 12 -4.59 -33.69 -10.02
N SER A 13 -5.86 -33.66 -10.28
CA SER A 13 -6.80 -32.51 -10.21
C SER A 13 -6.34 -31.20 -10.88
N PRO A 14 -7.08 -30.70 -11.87
CA PRO A 14 -6.86 -29.34 -12.45
C PRO A 14 -6.80 -28.24 -11.38
N PHE A 15 -7.43 -28.47 -10.28
CA PHE A 15 -7.46 -27.62 -9.10
C PHE A 15 -6.05 -27.37 -8.51
N ILE A 16 -5.24 -28.45 -8.33
CA ILE A 16 -3.89 -28.34 -7.77
C ILE A 16 -2.97 -27.53 -8.70
N ASN A 17 -3.13 -27.69 -9.99
CA ASN A 17 -2.31 -26.98 -10.97
C ASN A 17 -2.60 -25.48 -11.01
N PHE A 18 -3.88 -25.09 -10.94
CA PHE A 18 -4.22 -23.65 -10.91
C PHE A 18 -3.75 -22.99 -9.64
N GLU A 19 -3.94 -23.59 -8.47
CA GLU A 19 -3.44 -23.03 -7.19
C GLU A 19 -1.92 -22.89 -7.17
N ASN A 20 -1.20 -23.84 -7.74
CA ASN A 20 0.25 -23.73 -7.86
C ASN A 20 0.67 -22.59 -8.79
N LEU A 21 0.01 -22.45 -9.95
CA LEU A 21 0.24 -21.33 -10.87
C LEU A 21 -0.11 -19.99 -10.21
N TYR A 22 -1.20 -19.93 -9.45
CA TYR A 22 -1.59 -18.76 -8.69
C TYR A 22 -0.51 -18.37 -7.68
N LYS A 23 0.00 -19.32 -6.88
CA LYS A 23 1.08 -19.08 -5.90
C LYS A 23 2.37 -18.61 -6.60
N GLN A 24 2.72 -19.22 -7.73
CA GLN A 24 3.88 -18.81 -8.52
C GLN A 24 3.71 -17.39 -9.08
N ALA A 25 2.52 -17.06 -9.61
CA ALA A 25 2.23 -15.71 -10.09
C ALA A 25 2.35 -14.66 -8.98
N ARG A 26 1.85 -14.95 -7.79
CA ARG A 26 2.00 -14.08 -6.60
C ARG A 26 3.46 -13.93 -6.19
N SER A 27 4.24 -15.00 -6.20
CA SER A 27 5.67 -14.96 -5.91
C SER A 27 6.44 -14.10 -6.91
N LEU A 28 6.11 -14.21 -8.20
CA LEU A 28 6.73 -13.38 -9.23
C LEU A 28 6.35 -11.91 -9.11
N GLN A 29 5.09 -11.60 -8.80
CA GLN A 29 4.65 -10.22 -8.55
C GLN A 29 5.43 -9.61 -7.38
N LYS A 30 5.64 -10.36 -6.29
CA LYS A 30 6.46 -9.94 -5.16
C LYS A 30 7.92 -9.70 -5.57
N GLN A 31 8.52 -10.64 -6.30
CA GLN A 31 9.90 -10.50 -6.77
C GLN A 31 10.08 -9.28 -7.68
N MET A 32 9.13 -9.02 -8.59
CA MET A 32 9.14 -7.82 -9.43
C MET A 32 9.06 -6.55 -8.60
N PHE A 33 8.19 -6.52 -7.59
CA PHE A 33 8.10 -5.40 -6.66
C PHE A 33 9.42 -5.18 -5.91
N ASP A 34 10.04 -6.24 -5.38
CA ASP A 34 11.30 -6.16 -4.65
C ASP A 34 12.45 -5.67 -5.57
N LEU A 35 12.48 -6.10 -6.83
CA LEU A 35 13.43 -5.62 -7.83
C LEU A 35 13.24 -4.15 -8.17
N GLU A 36 12.01 -3.68 -8.31
CA GLU A 36 11.71 -2.27 -8.55
C GLU A 36 12.12 -1.37 -7.38
N ASN A 37 12.08 -1.90 -6.15
CA ASN A 37 12.53 -1.19 -4.96
C ASN A 37 14.04 -1.28 -4.72
N ASN A 38 14.76 -2.13 -5.44
CA ASN A 38 16.20 -2.24 -5.32
C ASN A 38 16.88 -1.05 -6.00
N LYS A 39 17.64 -0.25 -5.22
CA LYS A 39 18.37 0.93 -5.71
C LYS A 39 19.28 0.63 -6.91
N ALA A 40 19.88 -0.56 -6.96
CA ALA A 40 20.76 -0.97 -8.05
C ALA A 40 20.01 -1.12 -9.38
N MET A 41 18.71 -1.37 -9.36
CA MET A 41 17.87 -1.56 -10.54
C MET A 41 17.18 -0.28 -11.02
N ARG A 42 17.26 0.80 -10.26
CA ARG A 42 16.64 2.10 -10.61
C ARG A 42 17.45 2.96 -11.57
N HIS A 43 18.36 2.39 -12.31
CA HIS A 43 19.16 3.17 -13.27
C HIS A 43 18.26 3.75 -14.38
N PRO A 44 18.31 5.07 -14.65
CA PRO A 44 17.39 5.76 -15.58
C PRO A 44 17.46 5.24 -17.02
N TYR A 45 18.46 4.48 -17.38
CA TYR A 45 18.66 3.93 -18.72
C TYR A 45 18.18 2.49 -18.93
N GLN A 46 17.54 1.88 -17.94
CA GLN A 46 17.00 0.51 -18.11
C GLN A 46 15.67 0.53 -18.86
N ILE A 47 15.75 0.55 -20.18
CA ILE A 47 14.60 0.49 -21.09
C ILE A 47 13.76 -0.77 -20.85
N GLY A 48 14.38 -1.89 -20.46
CA GLY A 48 13.70 -3.16 -20.21
C GLY A 48 12.70 -3.12 -19.05
N THR A 49 13.02 -2.44 -17.95
CA THR A 49 12.12 -2.29 -16.82
C THR A 49 10.91 -1.44 -17.15
N LYS A 50 11.07 -0.36 -17.93
CA LYS A 50 9.94 0.48 -18.37
C LYS A 50 9.00 -0.26 -19.31
N LEU A 51 9.50 -1.11 -20.20
CA LEU A 51 8.67 -1.91 -21.08
C LEU A 51 7.92 -3.00 -20.30
N GLY A 52 8.58 -3.70 -19.39
CA GLY A 52 8.00 -4.72 -18.54
C GLY A 52 6.89 -4.18 -17.66
N THR A 53 7.15 -3.09 -16.93
CA THR A 53 6.18 -2.53 -15.97
C THR A 53 5.03 -1.76 -16.63
N LYS A 54 5.30 -1.06 -17.73
CA LYS A 54 4.26 -0.24 -18.38
C LYS A 54 3.39 -0.99 -19.38
N VAL A 55 3.88 -2.06 -19.99
CA VAL A 55 3.17 -2.76 -21.05
C VAL A 55 2.85 -4.20 -20.68
N MET A 56 3.84 -4.97 -20.31
CA MET A 56 3.65 -6.41 -20.06
C MET A 56 2.91 -6.68 -18.75
N LEU A 57 3.29 -6.00 -17.68
CA LEU A 57 2.70 -6.22 -16.35
C LEU A 57 1.19 -5.92 -16.32
N PRO A 58 0.69 -4.78 -16.86
CA PRO A 58 -0.75 -4.52 -16.90
C PRO A 58 -1.53 -5.60 -17.65
N THR A 59 -0.98 -6.13 -18.74
CA THR A 59 -1.62 -7.22 -19.52
C THR A 59 -1.65 -8.52 -18.71
N LEU A 60 -0.55 -8.90 -18.08
CA LEU A 60 -0.48 -10.08 -17.21
C LEU A 60 -1.41 -9.94 -16.01
N ASN A 61 -1.48 -8.77 -15.41
CA ASN A 61 -2.37 -8.49 -14.30
C ASN A 61 -3.84 -8.62 -14.70
N LYS A 62 -4.21 -8.12 -15.87
CA LYS A 62 -5.58 -8.29 -16.41
C LYS A 62 -5.92 -9.77 -16.63
N LEU A 63 -5.03 -10.52 -17.25
CA LEU A 63 -5.21 -11.96 -17.46
C LEU A 63 -5.32 -12.72 -16.14
N PHE A 64 -4.47 -12.40 -15.18
CA PHE A 64 -4.51 -12.99 -13.85
C PHE A 64 -5.86 -12.74 -13.15
N THR A 65 -6.37 -11.50 -13.18
CA THR A 65 -7.66 -11.14 -12.57
C THR A 65 -8.80 -11.93 -13.18
N VAL A 66 -8.86 -12.00 -14.52
CA VAL A 66 -9.90 -12.71 -15.24
C VAL A 66 -9.84 -14.21 -14.94
N ALA A 67 -8.66 -14.81 -15.04
CA ALA A 67 -8.48 -16.25 -14.80
C ALA A 67 -8.80 -16.64 -13.35
N THR A 68 -8.41 -15.82 -12.37
CA THR A 68 -8.69 -16.10 -10.96
C THR A 68 -10.19 -15.98 -10.66
N LYS A 69 -10.85 -14.97 -11.24
CA LYS A 69 -12.30 -14.82 -11.09
C LYS A 69 -13.05 -16.02 -11.68
N GLU A 70 -12.74 -16.39 -12.90
CA GLU A 70 -13.36 -17.54 -13.57
C GLU A 70 -13.13 -18.85 -12.79
N TYR A 71 -11.92 -19.04 -12.27
CA TYR A 71 -11.62 -20.19 -11.43
C TYR A 71 -12.45 -20.19 -10.13
N ASN A 72 -12.57 -19.05 -9.45
CA ASN A 72 -13.40 -18.92 -8.25
C ASN A 72 -14.87 -19.25 -8.54
N ASP A 73 -15.40 -18.72 -9.66
CA ASP A 73 -16.79 -18.92 -10.07
C ASP A 73 -17.10 -20.41 -10.40
N ILE A 74 -16.14 -21.11 -11.02
CA ILE A 74 -16.30 -22.53 -11.38
C ILE A 74 -16.16 -23.45 -10.15
N HIS A 75 -15.21 -23.17 -9.26
CA HIS A 75 -14.84 -24.06 -8.17
C HIS A 75 -15.34 -23.63 -6.80
N GLY A 76 -16.09 -22.52 -6.70
CA GLY A 76 -16.59 -21.99 -5.43
C GLY A 76 -15.47 -21.55 -4.47
N THR A 77 -14.31 -21.14 -5.00
CA THR A 77 -13.18 -20.68 -4.21
C THR A 77 -13.22 -19.17 -4.02
N ALA A 78 -12.44 -18.65 -3.07
CA ALA A 78 -12.32 -17.22 -2.77
C ALA A 78 -10.88 -16.71 -2.90
N LEU A 79 -10.16 -17.16 -3.94
CA LEU A 79 -8.82 -16.66 -4.21
C LEU A 79 -8.86 -15.17 -4.53
N ASN A 80 -7.87 -14.42 -4.05
CA ASN A 80 -7.80 -12.97 -4.26
C ASN A 80 -7.57 -12.67 -5.76
N THR A 81 -8.52 -11.99 -6.36
CA THR A 81 -8.51 -11.59 -7.78
C THR A 81 -7.69 -10.34 -8.06
N THR A 82 -7.25 -9.61 -7.02
CA THR A 82 -6.45 -8.40 -7.20
C THR A 82 -5.12 -8.75 -7.85
N ALA A 83 -4.89 -8.24 -9.05
CA ALA A 83 -3.71 -8.57 -9.83
C ALA A 83 -2.45 -7.85 -9.35
N GLU A 84 -2.59 -6.63 -8.85
CA GLU A 84 -1.45 -5.86 -8.38
C GLU A 84 -0.96 -6.37 -7.03
N TYR A 85 0.34 -6.68 -6.95
CA TYR A 85 0.96 -6.94 -5.67
C TYR A 85 1.05 -5.64 -4.89
N ASN A 86 0.34 -5.59 -3.78
CA ASN A 86 0.39 -4.47 -2.86
C ASN A 86 0.86 -5.00 -1.49
N PRO A 87 2.12 -4.72 -1.09
CA PRO A 87 2.64 -5.18 0.20
C PRO A 87 2.11 -4.37 1.38
N PHE A 88 1.31 -3.32 1.11
CA PHE A 88 0.81 -2.43 2.14
C PHE A 88 -0.56 -2.86 2.63
N LYS A 89 -0.71 -2.88 3.93
CA LYS A 89 -1.97 -3.11 4.61
C LYS A 89 -2.32 -1.88 5.43
N LEU A 90 -3.55 -1.39 5.26
CA LEU A 90 -4.13 -0.36 6.09
C LEU A 90 -4.91 -1.01 7.23
N THR A 91 -4.69 -0.52 8.44
CA THR A 91 -5.52 -0.81 9.60
C THR A 91 -5.83 0.49 10.34
N SER A 92 -6.98 0.57 10.98
CA SER A 92 -7.35 1.74 11.76
C SER A 92 -8.31 1.37 12.88
N THR A 93 -8.18 2.04 14.00
CA THR A 93 -9.19 2.01 15.08
C THR A 93 -10.38 2.90 14.75
N VAL A 94 -10.23 3.77 13.73
CA VAL A 94 -11.32 4.60 13.18
C VAL A 94 -11.96 3.84 12.03
N THR A 95 -13.19 3.37 12.21
CA THR A 95 -13.87 2.47 11.26
C THR A 95 -13.90 3.01 9.84
N GLN A 96 -14.19 4.30 9.66
CA GLN A 96 -14.28 4.94 8.34
C GLN A 96 -12.92 4.92 7.60
N LEU A 97 -11.81 5.08 8.33
CA LEU A 97 -10.46 5.02 7.76
C LEU A 97 -10.05 3.59 7.39
N ALA A 98 -10.46 2.60 8.17
CA ALA A 98 -10.13 1.19 7.91
C ALA A 98 -10.70 0.68 6.59
N LEU A 99 -11.74 1.33 6.05
CA LEU A 99 -12.39 0.97 4.80
C LEU A 99 -11.78 1.63 3.56
N LEU A 100 -10.85 2.58 3.74
CA LEU A 100 -10.25 3.29 2.62
C LEU A 100 -9.22 2.39 1.89
N PRO A 101 -9.26 2.37 0.56
CA PRO A 101 -8.31 1.55 -0.21
C PRO A 101 -6.91 2.17 -0.19
N VAL A 102 -5.91 1.33 0.04
CA VAL A 102 -4.50 1.65 -0.17
C VAL A 102 -4.12 1.28 -1.58
N LYS A 103 -3.54 2.21 -2.32
CA LYS A 103 -3.05 2.02 -3.69
C LYS A 103 -1.56 2.25 -3.74
N LEU A 104 -0.90 1.46 -4.56
CA LEU A 104 0.50 1.66 -4.91
C LEU A 104 0.58 2.27 -6.31
N ASN A 105 1.19 3.44 -6.41
CA ASN A 105 1.35 4.17 -7.66
C ASN A 105 2.83 4.53 -7.86
N GLY A 106 3.57 3.63 -8.48
CA GLY A 106 5.02 3.74 -8.63
C GLY A 106 5.73 3.79 -7.27
N ASP A 107 6.38 4.91 -6.97
CA ASP A 107 7.07 5.16 -5.70
C ASP A 107 6.15 5.70 -4.59
N ARG A 108 4.83 5.79 -4.82
CA ARG A 108 3.87 6.40 -3.89
C ARG A 108 2.89 5.38 -3.36
N VAL A 109 2.72 5.40 -2.05
CA VAL A 109 1.60 4.73 -1.37
C VAL A 109 0.54 5.79 -1.12
N GLU A 110 -0.64 5.58 -1.64
CA GLU A 110 -1.74 6.55 -1.59
C GLU A 110 -2.96 5.92 -0.92
N ILE A 111 -3.62 6.70 -0.06
CA ILE A 111 -4.93 6.38 0.47
C ILE A 111 -5.92 7.37 -0.17
N ALA A 112 -7.00 6.86 -0.70
CA ALA A 112 -8.02 7.69 -1.32
C ALA A 112 -8.66 8.65 -0.30
N SER A 113 -9.12 9.81 -0.80
CA SER A 113 -9.88 10.75 0.03
C SER A 113 -11.17 10.10 0.54
N ALA A 114 -11.53 10.40 1.78
CA ALA A 114 -12.84 10.07 2.28
C ALA A 114 -13.91 10.99 1.66
N LEU A 115 -15.08 10.45 1.37
CA LEU A 115 -16.21 11.21 0.83
C LEU A 115 -16.97 11.97 1.93
N GLU A 116 -16.83 11.50 3.17
CA GLU A 116 -17.54 12.02 4.33
C GLU A 116 -16.58 12.54 5.40
N VAL A 117 -17.11 13.34 6.30
CA VAL A 117 -16.40 13.77 7.51
C VAL A 117 -16.07 12.56 8.37
N ILE A 118 -14.82 12.46 8.78
CA ILE A 118 -14.35 11.42 9.69
C ILE A 118 -14.29 11.99 11.09
N ASN A 119 -14.94 11.32 12.02
CA ASN A 119 -14.82 11.58 13.45
C ASN A 119 -13.67 10.73 13.99
N TRP A 120 -12.51 11.36 14.14
CA TRP A 120 -11.30 10.68 14.61
C TRP A 120 -11.18 10.84 16.13
N GLN A 121 -11.59 9.81 16.85
CA GLN A 121 -11.64 9.82 18.32
C GLN A 121 -10.24 10.03 18.95
N ALA A 122 -10.21 10.49 20.19
CA ALA A 122 -8.98 10.59 20.98
C ALA A 122 -8.26 9.24 21.04
N GLY A 123 -6.95 9.24 20.82
CA GLY A 123 -6.13 8.03 20.76
C GLY A 123 -6.39 7.15 19.53
N GLY A 124 -7.30 7.56 18.63
CA GLY A 124 -7.55 6.83 17.39
C GLY A 124 -6.33 6.79 16.49
N GLU A 125 -6.12 5.64 15.83
CA GLU A 125 -4.92 5.37 15.04
C GLU A 125 -5.26 5.00 13.59
N LEU A 126 -4.44 5.47 12.68
CA LEU A 126 -4.32 4.99 11.30
C LEU A 126 -2.93 4.38 11.13
N MET A 127 -2.85 3.13 10.74
CA MET A 127 -1.59 2.42 10.58
C MET A 127 -1.47 1.84 9.18
N ILE A 128 -0.30 2.03 8.57
CA ILE A 128 0.11 1.40 7.32
C ILE A 128 1.25 0.44 7.66
N GLU A 129 1.05 -0.83 7.34
CA GLU A 129 2.06 -1.88 7.48
C GLU A 129 2.58 -2.29 6.12
N SER A 130 3.86 -2.63 6.05
CA SER A 130 4.49 -3.22 4.87
C SER A 130 5.05 -4.59 5.20
N GLU A 131 4.89 -5.55 4.28
CA GLU A 131 5.47 -6.90 4.42
C GLU A 131 7.00 -6.89 4.49
N THR A 132 7.62 -5.89 3.88
CA THR A 132 9.08 -5.71 3.87
C THR A 132 9.45 -4.30 4.33
N PRO A 133 10.63 -4.10 4.93
CA PRO A 133 11.10 -2.78 5.31
C PRO A 133 11.17 -1.84 4.09
N ILE A 134 10.65 -0.64 4.26
CA ILE A 134 10.60 0.39 3.22
C ILE A 134 11.35 1.62 3.68
N THR A 135 12.19 2.15 2.80
CA THR A 135 12.86 3.44 3.00
C THR A 135 11.93 4.55 2.52
N PHE A 136 11.62 5.50 3.39
CA PHE A 136 10.75 6.63 3.10
C PHE A 136 11.55 7.86 2.69
N GLN A 137 10.96 8.67 1.82
CA GLN A 137 11.52 9.97 1.41
C GLN A 137 10.71 11.15 1.92
N GLY A 138 9.40 10.98 2.06
CA GLY A 138 8.52 12.04 2.51
C GLY A 138 7.08 11.56 2.63
N MET A 139 6.25 12.39 3.21
CA MET A 139 4.82 12.15 3.37
C MET A 139 4.06 13.45 3.29
N ASP A 140 2.91 13.40 2.64
CA ASP A 140 1.89 14.44 2.67
C ASP A 140 0.59 13.85 3.20
N PHE A 141 0.01 14.52 4.18
CA PHE A 141 -1.29 14.15 4.71
C PHE A 141 -2.15 15.39 4.91
N ASN A 142 -3.30 15.45 4.27
CA ASN A 142 -4.20 16.59 4.34
C ASN A 142 -5.47 16.23 5.08
N PHE A 143 -5.66 16.81 6.25
CA PHE A 143 -6.85 16.63 7.09
C PHE A 143 -8.05 17.46 6.61
N GLY A 144 -7.84 18.43 5.71
CA GLY A 144 -8.89 19.30 5.16
C GLY A 144 -9.47 20.32 6.13
N VAL A 145 -8.94 20.42 7.35
CA VAL A 145 -9.37 21.36 8.39
C VAL A 145 -8.15 22.08 8.95
N ASN A 146 -8.20 23.39 8.98
CA ASN A 146 -7.12 24.20 9.52
C ASN A 146 -6.94 23.98 11.02
N GLY A 147 -5.69 23.95 11.47
CA GLY A 147 -5.33 23.81 12.87
C GLY A 147 -5.49 22.42 13.47
N VAL A 148 -5.98 21.45 12.70
CA VAL A 148 -6.17 20.07 13.18
C VAL A 148 -4.85 19.29 13.18
N ALA A 149 -3.97 19.54 12.22
CA ALA A 149 -2.74 18.77 12.04
C ALA A 149 -1.85 18.70 13.30
N LYS A 150 -1.81 19.75 14.10
CA LYS A 150 -1.05 19.82 15.36
C LYS A 150 -1.48 18.80 16.43
N HIS A 151 -2.67 18.25 16.29
CA HIS A 151 -3.22 17.27 17.24
C HIS A 151 -2.79 15.83 16.92
N PHE A 152 -2.08 15.63 15.83
CA PHE A 152 -1.68 14.30 15.38
C PHE A 152 -0.18 14.09 15.48
N SER A 153 0.23 12.90 15.92
CA SER A 153 1.60 12.44 15.85
C SER A 153 1.79 11.48 14.69
N LEU A 154 3.00 11.47 14.15
CA LEU A 154 3.47 10.49 13.18
C LEU A 154 4.58 9.67 13.81
N GLU A 155 4.47 8.36 13.75
CA GLU A 155 5.46 7.44 14.31
C GLU A 155 5.82 6.37 13.26
N LEU A 156 7.09 5.97 13.24
CA LEU A 156 7.62 4.86 12.44
C LEU A 156 8.07 3.72 13.35
N PHE A 157 7.82 2.49 12.91
CA PHE A 157 8.31 1.30 13.60
C PHE A 157 9.68 0.90 13.02
N VAL A 158 10.73 1.26 13.75
CA VAL A 158 12.13 1.10 13.34
C VAL A 158 12.86 0.23 14.37
N ASN A 159 13.49 -0.85 13.91
CA ASN A 159 14.29 -1.75 14.78
C ASN A 159 13.53 -2.25 16.01
N GLY A 160 12.26 -2.62 15.85
CA GLY A 160 11.45 -3.17 16.92
C GLY A 160 10.81 -2.17 17.87
N ALA A 161 10.97 -0.84 17.65
CA ALA A 161 10.42 0.22 18.47
C ALA A 161 9.71 1.30 17.64
N TRP A 162 8.68 1.92 18.23
CA TRP A 162 8.05 3.11 17.68
C TRP A 162 8.94 4.34 17.93
N ARG A 163 9.14 5.12 16.89
CA ARG A 163 9.87 6.40 16.93
C ARG A 163 9.00 7.49 16.37
N GLU A 164 8.78 8.53 17.14
CA GLU A 164 8.07 9.71 16.67
C GLU A 164 8.93 10.48 15.66
N VAL A 165 8.28 10.92 14.58
CA VAL A 165 8.89 11.76 13.57
C VAL A 165 8.56 13.20 13.88
N SER A 166 9.58 14.02 13.98
CA SER A 166 9.42 15.45 14.20
C SER A 166 8.76 16.10 12.96
N LEU A 167 7.63 16.74 13.16
CA LEU A 167 6.88 17.44 12.12
C LEU A 167 7.26 18.91 12.12
N LEU A 168 8.40 19.25 11.52
CA LEU A 168 9.03 20.58 11.68
C LEU A 168 8.46 21.70 10.80
N HIS A 169 7.55 21.41 9.84
CA HIS A 169 7.27 22.35 8.74
C HIS A 169 5.81 22.73 8.54
N TYR A 170 4.96 22.59 9.53
CA TYR A 170 3.62 23.14 9.38
C TYR A 170 3.32 24.20 10.44
N SER A 171 2.57 25.22 10.04
CA SER A 171 2.08 26.21 10.98
C SER A 171 0.94 25.63 11.82
N GLU A 172 0.68 26.23 12.97
CA GLU A 172 -0.46 25.83 13.81
C GLU A 172 -1.81 25.86 13.10
N ASN A 173 -1.91 26.60 12.02
CA ASN A 173 -3.13 26.75 11.20
C ASN A 173 -3.14 25.89 9.95
N ASP A 174 -2.11 25.08 9.70
CA ASP A 174 -2.02 24.27 8.51
C ASP A 174 -2.92 23.03 8.61
N PRO A 175 -3.73 22.68 7.60
CA PRO A 175 -4.46 21.43 7.56
C PRO A 175 -3.60 20.25 7.10
N VAL A 176 -2.34 20.46 6.75
CA VAL A 176 -1.46 19.46 6.14
C VAL A 176 -0.32 19.10 7.09
N ILE A 177 -0.10 17.80 7.28
CA ILE A 177 1.19 17.28 7.72
C ILE A 177 2.04 17.07 6.47
N HIS A 178 3.17 17.72 6.42
CA HIS A 178 4.16 17.55 5.36
C HIS A 178 5.50 17.19 6.00
N THR A 179 6.07 16.08 5.57
CA THR A 179 7.42 15.69 5.98
C THR A 179 8.25 15.52 4.71
N GLY A 180 9.40 16.12 4.70
CA GLY A 180 10.38 15.93 3.62
C GLY A 180 11.60 15.17 4.15
N ASN A 181 12.66 15.90 4.44
CA ASN A 181 13.92 15.34 4.90
C ASN A 181 13.86 14.61 6.24
N GLU A 182 12.86 14.90 7.07
CA GLU A 182 12.64 14.26 8.38
C GLU A 182 12.39 12.76 8.25
N LEU A 183 11.73 12.33 7.18
CA LEU A 183 11.59 10.92 6.82
C LEU A 183 12.73 10.41 5.93
N GLY A 184 13.56 11.30 5.44
CA GLY A 184 14.58 11.00 4.44
C GLY A 184 15.55 9.92 4.87
N GLY A 185 15.44 8.74 4.24
CA GLY A 185 16.31 7.62 4.50
C GLY A 185 15.91 6.74 5.70
N MET A 186 14.84 7.05 6.42
CA MET A 186 14.32 6.16 7.45
C MET A 186 13.70 4.91 6.83
N THR A 187 14.07 3.76 7.37
CA THR A 187 13.55 2.46 6.93
C THR A 187 12.68 1.87 8.03
N ALA A 188 11.44 1.57 7.73
CA ALA A 188 10.48 1.02 8.68
C ALA A 188 9.55 0.00 8.02
N THR A 189 8.91 -0.85 8.83
CA THR A 189 7.87 -1.79 8.40
C THR A 189 6.46 -1.26 8.66
N LYS A 190 6.32 -0.26 9.55
CA LYS A 190 5.03 0.31 9.91
C LYS A 190 5.13 1.81 10.08
N LEU A 191 4.05 2.49 9.72
CA LEU A 191 3.83 3.91 9.97
C LEU A 191 2.50 4.05 10.69
N ARG A 192 2.44 4.93 11.69
CA ARG A 192 1.24 5.18 12.48
C ARG A 192 0.99 6.68 12.61
N ILE A 193 -0.28 7.09 12.44
CA ILE A 193 -0.76 8.44 12.73
C ILE A 193 -1.78 8.33 13.85
N THR A 194 -1.60 9.07 14.92
CA THR A 194 -2.44 9.00 16.12
C THR A 194 -2.98 10.38 16.49
N ASN A 195 -4.27 10.47 16.81
CA ASN A 195 -4.84 11.66 17.43
C ASN A 195 -4.38 11.76 18.91
N LYS A 196 -3.57 12.76 19.22
CA LYS A 196 -3.02 13.00 20.58
C LYS A 196 -3.74 14.13 21.33
N SER A 197 -4.80 14.72 20.77
CA SER A 197 -5.45 15.90 21.37
C SER A 197 -6.20 15.62 22.68
N GLY A 198 -6.49 14.36 22.99
CA GLY A 198 -7.38 13.99 24.07
C GLY A 198 -8.88 14.12 23.76
N GLU A 199 -9.23 14.67 22.61
CA GLU A 199 -10.60 14.90 22.14
C GLU A 199 -10.81 14.32 20.74
N GLU A 200 -12.08 14.16 20.34
CA GLU A 200 -12.44 13.80 18.97
C GLU A 200 -12.11 14.95 18.03
N GLN A 201 -11.45 14.64 16.91
CA GLN A 201 -11.16 15.58 15.84
C GLN A 201 -12.02 15.26 14.61
N LYS A 202 -12.70 16.27 14.07
CA LYS A 202 -13.44 16.15 12.81
C LYS A 202 -12.50 16.50 11.65
N VAL A 203 -12.28 15.54 10.74
CA VAL A 203 -11.37 15.71 9.62
C VAL A 203 -12.05 15.40 8.29
N TYR A 204 -11.68 16.15 7.26
CA TYR A 204 -11.98 15.82 5.87
C TYR A 204 -10.74 15.16 5.28
N PHE A 205 -10.60 13.88 5.43
CA PHE A 205 -9.47 13.14 4.90
C PHE A 205 -9.35 13.36 3.38
N LYS A 206 -8.53 14.32 2.99
CA LYS A 206 -8.42 14.76 1.58
C LYS A 206 -7.54 13.83 0.76
N ASN A 207 -6.32 13.63 1.21
CA ASN A 207 -5.39 12.71 0.60
C ASN A 207 -4.30 12.33 1.58
N PHE A 208 -3.77 11.15 1.37
CA PHE A 208 -2.56 10.68 2.01
C PHE A 208 -1.62 10.20 0.92
N ARG A 209 -0.38 10.62 1.01
CA ARG A 209 0.65 10.27 0.05
C ARG A 209 1.96 10.00 0.79
N LEU A 210 2.45 8.78 0.70
CA LEU A 210 3.73 8.37 1.27
C LEU A 210 4.69 8.05 0.13
N ILE A 211 5.84 8.73 0.09
CA ILE A 211 6.85 8.60 -0.96
C ILE A 211 7.92 7.63 -0.47
N ARG A 212 8.17 6.60 -1.26
CA ARG A 212 9.22 5.58 -1.04
C ARG A 212 10.46 5.93 -1.84
N ARG A 213 11.58 5.47 -1.34
CA ARG A 213 12.85 5.55 -2.08
C ARG A 213 13.15 4.24 -2.78
#